data_070c2aede65b0597a5381dd14fe0552e
#
_entry.id   070c2aede65b0597a5381dd14fe0552e
#
_cell.length_a   1.000
_cell.length_b   1.000
_cell.length_c   1.000
_cell.angle_alpha   90.00
_cell.angle_beta   90.00
_cell.angle_gamma   90.00
#
_symmetry.space_group_name_H-M   'P 1'
#
loop_
_entity.id
_entity.type
_entity.pdbx_description
1 polymer ?
#
loop_
_entity_poly.entity_id
_entity_poly.type
_entity_poly.pdbx_seq_one_letter_code
_entity_poly.pdbx_strand_id
1 'polypeptide(L)' 'MARIEKTTIIGDVLDIAPHAAPLFMAIGMHCLGCPCSRAETVEEACMVHGIDCDSFLTQLNYFLEAYETNAEENT' A
#
# COMPACT_ATOMS: atom_id res chain seq x y z
N MET A 1 9.60 -9.74 3.60
CA MET A 1 8.18 -9.39 3.59
C MET A 1 7.49 -9.95 2.35
N ALA A 2 6.26 -10.42 2.49
CA ALA A 2 5.49 -10.89 1.35
C ALA A 2 5.17 -9.72 0.41
N ARG A 3 5.12 -10.00 -0.88
CA ARG A 3 4.75 -8.98 -1.86
C ARG A 3 3.29 -8.61 -1.70
N ILE A 4 3.00 -7.35 -1.92
CA ILE A 4 1.62 -6.87 -1.97
C ILE A 4 1.07 -7.17 -3.36
N GLU A 5 -0.15 -7.67 -3.40
CA GLU A 5 -0.81 -8.07 -4.63
C GLU A 5 -2.12 -7.30 -4.82
N LYS A 6 -2.74 -7.47 -5.99
CA LYS A 6 -4.02 -6.82 -6.30
C LYS A 6 -5.10 -7.19 -5.28
N THR A 7 -5.09 -8.42 -4.81
CA THR A 7 -6.09 -8.95 -3.88
C THR A 7 -5.78 -8.65 -2.42
N THR A 8 -4.64 -8.05 -2.13
CA THR A 8 -4.26 -7.75 -0.76
C THR A 8 -5.17 -6.66 -0.19
N ILE A 9 -5.64 -6.87 1.03
CA ILE A 9 -6.51 -5.91 1.73
C ILE A 9 -5.65 -4.75 2.24
N ILE A 10 -6.10 -3.52 1.99
CA ILE A 10 -5.34 -2.32 2.37
C ILE A 10 -5.08 -2.27 3.86
N GLY A 11 -6.05 -2.63 4.68
CA GLY A 11 -5.85 -2.66 6.13
C GLY A 11 -4.71 -3.57 6.54
N ASP A 12 -4.57 -4.71 5.85
CA ASP A 12 -3.47 -5.64 6.13
C ASP A 12 -2.12 -5.02 5.76
N VAL A 13 -2.06 -4.32 4.64
CA VAL A 13 -0.84 -3.61 4.24
C VAL A 13 -0.44 -2.60 5.30
N LEU A 14 -1.39 -1.81 5.77
CA LEU A 14 -1.13 -0.76 6.76
C LEU A 14 -0.78 -1.31 8.13
N ASP A 15 -1.30 -2.48 8.48
CA ASP A 15 -0.96 -3.13 9.73
C ASP A 15 0.49 -3.64 9.71
N ILE A 16 0.93 -4.17 8.57
CA ILE A 16 2.30 -4.66 8.41
C ILE A 16 3.26 -3.49 8.19
N ALA A 17 2.84 -2.50 7.41
CA ALA A 17 3.70 -1.41 6.96
C ALA A 17 2.97 -0.07 7.03
N PRO A 18 2.84 0.50 8.25
CA PRO A 18 2.16 1.81 8.41
C PRO A 18 2.80 2.92 7.58
N HIS A 19 4.09 2.80 7.32
CA HIS A 19 4.83 3.79 6.52
C HIS A 19 4.40 3.81 5.06
N ALA A 20 3.57 2.86 4.62
CA ALA A 20 3.01 2.87 3.28
C ALA A 20 1.82 3.81 3.13
N ALA A 21 1.28 4.33 4.23
CA ALA A 21 0.11 5.21 4.18
C ALA A 21 0.25 6.39 3.21
N PRO A 22 1.40 7.10 3.14
CA PRO A 22 1.54 8.20 2.19
C PRO A 22 1.35 7.80 0.73
N LEU A 23 1.68 6.56 0.37
CA LEU A 23 1.51 6.09 -1.01
C LEU A 23 0.03 5.95 -1.35
N PHE A 24 -0.78 5.45 -0.42
CA PHE A 24 -2.23 5.37 -0.62
C PHE A 24 -2.86 6.75 -0.63
N MET A 25 -2.38 7.66 0.20
CA MET A 25 -2.86 9.03 0.19
C MET A 25 -2.56 9.72 -1.13
N ALA A 26 -1.43 9.41 -1.74
CA ALA A 26 -1.01 10.01 -3.01
C ALA A 26 -1.96 9.65 -4.16
N ILE A 27 -2.64 8.51 -4.10
CA ILE A 27 -3.62 8.14 -5.14
C ILE A 27 -5.03 8.64 -4.82
N GLY A 28 -5.20 9.37 -3.73
CA GLY A 28 -6.47 10.02 -3.40
C GLY A 28 -7.21 9.48 -2.19
N MET A 29 -6.65 8.51 -1.49
CA MET A 29 -7.29 7.96 -0.29
C MET A 29 -7.01 8.86 0.91
N HIS A 30 -8.08 9.38 1.52
CA HIS A 30 -7.93 10.34 2.61
C HIS A 30 -8.26 9.79 3.99
N CYS A 31 -9.02 8.69 4.07
CA CYS A 31 -9.51 8.16 5.34
C CYS A 31 -8.98 6.75 5.58
N LEU A 32 -7.68 6.60 5.74
CA LEU A 32 -7.07 5.29 5.91
C LEU A 32 -7.38 4.63 7.25
N GLY A 33 -7.93 5.38 8.20
CA GLY A 33 -8.41 4.82 9.46
C GLY A 33 -9.85 4.32 9.40
N CYS A 34 -10.57 4.60 8.32
CA CYS A 34 -11.96 4.22 8.18
C CYS A 34 -12.10 2.73 7.84
N PRO A 35 -12.96 1.97 8.53
CA PRO A 35 -13.14 0.55 8.23
C PRO A 35 -13.48 0.27 6.77
N CYS A 36 -14.24 1.15 6.12
CA CYS A 36 -14.59 0.98 4.71
C CYS A 36 -13.35 1.00 3.80
N SER A 37 -12.47 1.95 4.02
CA SER A 37 -11.23 2.07 3.24
C SER A 37 -10.29 0.91 3.52
N ARG A 38 -10.21 0.50 4.77
CA ARG A 38 -9.30 -0.58 5.16
C ARG A 38 -9.76 -1.95 4.67
N ALA A 39 -11.04 -2.10 4.35
CA ALA A 39 -11.59 -3.36 3.87
C ALA A 39 -11.43 -3.56 2.36
N GLU A 40 -11.07 -2.51 1.63
CA GLU A 40 -10.89 -2.60 0.19
C GLU A 40 -9.58 -3.32 -0.17
N THR A 41 -9.59 -4.00 -1.33
CA THR A 41 -8.35 -4.53 -1.90
C THR A 41 -7.60 -3.39 -2.58
N VAL A 42 -6.31 -3.61 -2.83
CA VAL A 42 -5.49 -2.65 -3.57
C VAL A 42 -6.11 -2.39 -4.95
N GLU A 43 -6.56 -3.44 -5.63
CA GLU A 43 -7.17 -3.32 -6.94
C GLU A 43 -8.43 -2.46 -6.91
N GLU A 44 -9.29 -2.67 -5.92
CA GLU A 44 -10.52 -1.89 -5.78
C GLU A 44 -10.22 -0.41 -5.60
N ALA A 45 -9.24 -0.10 -4.75
CA ALA A 45 -8.85 1.29 -4.52
C ALA A 45 -8.30 1.93 -5.80
N CYS A 46 -7.48 1.20 -6.55
CA CYS A 46 -6.94 1.71 -7.81
C CYS A 46 -8.05 1.98 -8.82
N MET A 47 -9.05 1.10 -8.89
CA MET A 47 -10.18 1.28 -9.80
C MET A 47 -10.98 2.52 -9.44
N VAL A 48 -11.28 2.70 -8.17
CA VAL A 48 -12.06 3.85 -7.70
C VAL A 48 -11.35 5.16 -8.01
N HIS A 49 -10.03 5.19 -7.88
CA HIS A 49 -9.25 6.41 -8.07
C HIS A 49 -8.65 6.56 -9.46
N GLY A 50 -8.97 5.65 -10.39
CA GLY A 50 -8.50 5.74 -11.76
C GLY A 50 -7.00 5.55 -11.92
N ILE A 51 -6.41 4.71 -11.08
CA ILE A 51 -4.96 4.47 -11.04
C ILE A 51 -4.66 3.11 -11.68
N ASP A 52 -3.58 3.06 -12.47
CA ASP A 52 -3.10 1.79 -13.02
C ASP A 52 -2.55 0.94 -11.87
N CYS A 53 -3.23 -0.17 -11.60
CA CYS A 53 -2.92 -1.00 -10.46
C CYS A 53 -1.52 -1.63 -10.55
N ASP A 54 -1.13 -2.09 -11.72
CA ASP A 54 0.19 -2.71 -11.90
C ASP A 54 1.31 -1.72 -11.60
N SER A 55 1.18 -0.49 -12.08
CA SER A 55 2.16 0.56 -11.81
C SER A 55 2.21 0.90 -10.33
N PHE A 56 1.05 1.01 -9.70
CA PHE A 56 0.98 1.32 -8.27
C PHE A 56 1.62 0.20 -7.43
N LEU A 57 1.32 -1.04 -7.76
CA LEU A 57 1.90 -2.19 -7.05
C LEU A 57 3.41 -2.24 -7.20
N THR A 58 3.92 -1.94 -8.38
CA THR A 58 5.36 -1.91 -8.61
C THR A 58 6.02 -0.88 -7.70
N GLN A 59 5.44 0.32 -7.63
CA GLN A 59 5.97 1.38 -6.78
C GLN A 59 5.86 1.02 -5.30
N LEU A 60 4.73 0.46 -4.90
CA LEU A 60 4.49 0.08 -3.52
C LEU A 60 5.47 -0.99 -3.05
N ASN A 61 5.63 -2.05 -3.84
CA ASN A 61 6.55 -3.12 -3.50
C ASN A 61 7.99 -2.64 -3.47
N TYR A 62 8.37 -1.79 -4.43
CA TYR A 62 9.71 -1.19 -4.44
C TYR A 62 9.95 -0.37 -3.18
N PHE A 63 8.97 0.45 -2.80
CA PHE A 63 9.08 1.28 -1.60
C PHE A 63 9.27 0.43 -0.36
N LEU A 64 8.50 -0.63 -0.23
CA LEU A 64 8.58 -1.50 0.94
C LEU A 64 9.91 -2.25 1.00
N GLU A 65 10.41 -2.71 -0.13
CA GLU A 65 11.72 -3.36 -0.19
C GLU A 65 12.84 -2.40 0.20
N ALA A 66 12.78 -1.19 -0.32
CA ALA A 66 13.78 -0.17 0.00
C ALA A 66 13.77 0.19 1.49
N TYR A 67 12.58 0.29 2.07
CA TYR A 67 12.43 0.59 3.48
C TYR A 67 13.01 -0.54 4.34
N GLU A 68 12.73 -1.77 4.00
CA GLU A 68 13.23 -2.93 4.75
C GLU A 68 14.76 -3.01 4.66
N THR A 69 15.32 -2.80 3.48
CA THR A 69 16.76 -2.82 3.29
C THR A 69 17.43 -1.74 4.13
N ASN A 70 16.88 -0.53 4.12
CA ASN A 70 17.41 0.56 4.91
C ASN A 70 17.33 0.27 6.41
N ALA A 71 16.24 -0.32 6.85
CA ALA A 71 16.06 -0.70 8.25
C ALA A 71 17.10 -1.75 8.67
N GLU A 72 17.35 -2.72 7.82
CA GLU A 72 18.37 -3.75 8.07
C GLU A 72 19.76 -3.15 8.15
N GLU A 73 20.08 -2.23 7.23
CA GLU A 73 21.39 -1.59 7.20
C GLU A 73 21.64 -0.74 8.44
N ASN A 74 20.59 -0.21 9.05
CA ASN A 74 20.70 0.66 10.21
C ASN A 74 20.71 -0.11 11.53
N THR A 75 20.56 -1.41 11.49
CA THR A 75 20.63 -2.24 12.69
C THR A 75 21.96 -2.96 12.76
#